data_154d074e843faaf4ac18a39c878dd63e
#
_entry.id   154d074e843faaf4ac18a39c878dd63e
#
_cell.length_a   1.000
_cell.length_b   1.000
_cell.length_c   1.000
_cell.angle_alpha   90.00
_cell.angle_beta   90.00
_cell.angle_gamma   90.00
#
_symmetry.space_group_name_H-M   'P 1'
#
loop_
_entity.id
_entity.type
_entity.pdbx_description
1 polymer ?
#
loop_
_entity_poly.entity_id
_entity_poly.type
_entity_poly.pdbx_seq_one_letter_code
_entity_poly.pdbx_strand_id
1 'polypeptide(L)'
;DKSQEDFLKIITGNLLTEHSYDLYEETRLERITGLEGYNLTEKVIWKTLNNKDVVVTGRIIGGCLDVISTIAGTKYDGIKEFNHKYKDDGLIWYFDNCELSFEETIRVLFKLHELDYFRYAKAIIFGRFGSNQTSYDYTVKTCLEDSIINKLNIPIIYDTDISHKGPCLNIINGVITTIE
;
A
#
# COMPACT_ATOMS: atom_id res chain seq x y z
N ASP A 1 13.44 -6.73 -15.80
CA ASP A 1 13.08 -5.31 -15.64
C ASP A 1 13.68 -4.73 -14.37
N LYS A 2 13.61 -3.43 -14.18
CA LYS A 2 14.22 -2.72 -13.04
C LYS A 2 13.74 -3.28 -11.69
N SER A 3 12.46 -3.62 -11.54
CA SER A 3 11.92 -4.18 -10.30
C SER A 3 12.57 -5.51 -9.93
N GLN A 4 12.81 -6.39 -10.90
CA GLN A 4 13.51 -7.66 -10.69
C GLN A 4 14.99 -7.46 -10.37
N GLU A 5 15.65 -6.50 -11.03
CA GLU A 5 17.05 -6.16 -10.74
C GLU A 5 17.21 -5.59 -9.33
N ASP A 6 16.31 -4.71 -8.93
CA ASP A 6 16.30 -4.11 -7.60
C ASP A 6 15.96 -5.17 -6.52
N PHE A 7 15.03 -6.10 -6.79
CA PHE A 7 14.79 -7.25 -5.92
C PHE A 7 16.06 -8.07 -5.66
N LEU A 8 16.81 -8.40 -6.71
CA LEU A 8 18.08 -9.15 -6.57
C LEU A 8 19.12 -8.38 -5.76
N LYS A 9 19.19 -7.06 -5.93
CA LYS A 9 20.08 -6.22 -5.13
C LYS A 9 19.67 -6.15 -3.66
N ILE A 10 18.36 -6.06 -3.38
CA ILE A 10 17.82 -6.04 -2.02
C ILE A 10 18.15 -7.34 -1.29
N ILE A 11 17.83 -8.50 -1.87
CA ILE A 11 18.08 -9.79 -1.20
C ILE A 11 19.56 -10.11 -1.02
N THR A 12 20.43 -9.46 -1.78
CA THR A 12 21.91 -9.56 -1.65
C THR A 12 22.51 -8.45 -0.78
N GLY A 13 21.69 -7.55 -0.23
CA GLY A 13 22.13 -6.43 0.63
C GLY A 13 22.83 -5.29 -0.11
N ASN A 14 22.68 -5.21 -1.44
CA ASN A 14 23.34 -4.21 -2.29
C ASN A 14 22.44 -2.99 -2.63
N LEU A 15 21.18 -2.99 -2.19
CA LEU A 15 20.25 -1.89 -2.37
C LEU A 15 19.48 -1.68 -1.07
N LEU A 16 19.53 -0.46 -0.54
CA LEU A 16 18.80 -0.05 0.68
C LEU A 16 17.79 1.06 0.43
N THR A 17 17.78 1.64 -0.76
CA THR A 17 16.87 2.73 -1.15
C THR A 17 16.30 2.41 -2.53
N GLU A 18 15.00 2.37 -2.64
CA GLU A 18 14.29 2.35 -3.92
C GLU A 18 13.66 3.71 -4.19
N HIS A 19 13.48 4.01 -5.45
CA HIS A 19 12.82 5.23 -5.92
C HIS A 19 11.58 4.87 -6.72
N SER A 20 10.58 5.73 -6.65
CA SER A 20 9.39 5.66 -7.51
C SER A 20 9.78 5.53 -8.98
N TYR A 21 8.92 4.89 -9.75
CA TYR A 21 9.06 4.76 -11.20
C TYR A 21 8.49 5.99 -11.90
N ASP A 22 8.95 6.26 -13.13
CA ASP A 22 8.43 7.37 -13.94
C ASP A 22 7.04 7.06 -14.50
N LEU A 23 6.84 5.80 -14.92
CA LEU A 23 5.64 5.33 -15.60
C LEU A 23 5.18 3.97 -15.06
N TYR A 24 3.87 3.71 -15.18
CA TYR A 24 3.28 2.41 -14.85
C TYR A 24 2.32 1.91 -15.96
N GLU A 25 1.99 0.62 -15.87
CA GLU A 25 1.02 -0.04 -16.75
C GLU A 25 -0.38 0.07 -16.15
N GLU A 26 -1.23 0.94 -16.69
CA GLU A 26 -2.64 1.03 -16.29
C GLU A 26 -3.44 -0.14 -16.89
N THR A 27 -3.23 -0.40 -18.17
CA THR A 27 -3.91 -1.50 -18.88
C THR A 27 -2.90 -2.58 -19.24
N ARG A 28 -3.07 -3.74 -18.61
CA ARG A 28 -2.23 -4.90 -18.87
C ARG A 28 -2.54 -5.46 -20.26
N LEU A 29 -1.52 -5.54 -21.10
CA LEU A 29 -1.63 -6.23 -22.39
C LEU A 29 -1.59 -7.74 -22.21
N GLU A 30 -2.22 -8.46 -23.15
CA GLU A 30 -2.12 -9.90 -23.22
C GLU A 30 -0.66 -10.33 -23.35
N ARG A 31 -0.26 -11.28 -22.53
CA ARG A 31 1.09 -11.84 -22.51
C ARG A 31 1.06 -13.24 -23.09
N ILE A 32 1.74 -13.43 -24.20
CA ILE A 32 1.78 -14.71 -24.94
C ILE A 32 2.90 -15.58 -24.42
N THR A 33 4.09 -15.00 -24.23
CA THR A 33 5.29 -15.73 -23.77
C THR A 33 5.54 -15.58 -22.27
N GLY A 34 4.93 -14.56 -21.64
CA GLY A 34 5.20 -14.17 -20.26
C GLY A 34 6.50 -13.39 -20.06
N LEU A 35 7.23 -13.11 -21.15
CA LEU A 35 8.49 -12.35 -21.15
C LEU A 35 8.31 -10.92 -21.63
N GLU A 36 7.12 -10.53 -22.02
CA GLU A 36 6.80 -9.18 -22.45
C GLU A 36 6.96 -8.20 -21.29
N GLY A 37 7.54 -7.03 -21.58
CA GLY A 37 7.67 -5.92 -20.63
C GLY A 37 6.31 -5.30 -20.29
N TYR A 38 6.31 -4.38 -19.34
CA TYR A 38 5.12 -3.58 -19.01
C TYR A 38 4.77 -2.60 -20.14
N ASN A 39 3.49 -2.38 -20.34
CA ASN A 39 2.94 -1.33 -21.21
C ASN A 39 2.91 0.01 -20.45
N LEU A 40 4.07 0.66 -20.32
CA LEU A 40 4.27 1.86 -19.50
C LEU A 40 3.68 3.09 -20.19
N THR A 41 2.43 3.43 -19.90
CA THR A 41 1.69 4.53 -20.54
C THR A 41 1.37 5.69 -19.60
N GLU A 42 1.21 5.40 -18.29
CA GLU A 42 0.73 6.39 -17.33
C GLU A 42 1.84 6.87 -16.42
N LYS A 43 1.82 8.17 -16.08
CA LYS A 43 2.80 8.75 -15.15
C LYS A 43 2.50 8.34 -13.71
N VAL A 44 3.55 7.96 -12.99
CA VAL A 44 3.49 7.77 -11.54
C VAL A 44 3.48 9.13 -10.86
N ILE A 45 2.49 9.36 -10.01
CA ILE A 45 2.39 10.55 -9.17
C ILE A 45 1.84 10.13 -7.81
N TRP A 46 2.70 10.02 -6.82
CA TRP A 46 2.27 9.79 -5.44
C TRP A 46 1.54 11.01 -4.92
N LYS A 47 0.48 10.78 -4.19
CA LYS A 47 -0.37 11.83 -3.65
C LYS A 47 -0.52 11.66 -2.15
N THR A 48 -0.74 12.77 -1.45
CA THR A 48 -1.12 12.75 -0.04
C THR A 48 -2.52 13.33 0.13
N LEU A 49 -3.28 12.81 1.08
CA LEU A 49 -4.67 13.20 1.26
C LEU A 49 -4.81 14.70 1.62
N ASN A 50 -3.82 15.23 2.33
CA ASN A 50 -3.77 16.63 2.76
C ASN A 50 -2.89 17.53 1.87
N ASN A 51 -2.39 17.03 0.74
CA ASN A 51 -1.49 17.72 -0.21
C ASN A 51 -0.21 18.29 0.45
N LYS A 52 0.32 17.63 1.48
CA LYS A 52 1.59 18.01 2.13
C LYS A 52 2.66 16.98 1.85
N ASP A 53 3.90 17.44 1.77
CA ASP A 53 5.05 16.55 1.75
C ASP A 53 5.12 15.74 3.05
N VAL A 54 5.57 14.49 2.94
CA VAL A 54 5.63 13.56 4.06
C VAL A 54 7.02 12.98 4.16
N VAL A 55 7.59 13.08 5.36
CA VAL A 55 8.76 12.29 5.76
C VAL A 55 8.39 11.53 7.01
N VAL A 56 8.39 10.21 6.94
CA VAL A 56 7.99 9.37 8.05
C VAL A 56 8.89 8.14 8.16
N THR A 57 9.33 7.84 9.40
CA THR A 57 10.12 6.65 9.71
C THR A 57 9.35 5.76 10.69
N GLY A 58 9.27 4.48 10.38
CA GLY A 58 8.60 3.48 11.20
C GLY A 58 8.82 2.08 10.68
N ARG A 59 8.26 1.10 11.34
CA ARG A 59 8.30 -0.30 10.92
C ARG A 59 7.21 -0.55 9.89
N ILE A 60 7.61 -0.90 8.66
CA ILE A 60 6.66 -1.12 7.58
C ILE A 60 6.01 -2.50 7.66
N ILE A 61 4.70 -2.56 7.48
CA ILE A 61 3.91 -3.80 7.46
C ILE A 61 2.68 -3.61 6.58
N GLY A 62 2.28 -4.65 5.87
CA GLY A 62 1.08 -4.59 5.03
C GLY A 62 1.04 -5.70 3.99
N GLY A 63 0.29 -5.48 2.93
CA GLY A 63 0.08 -6.39 1.82
C GLY A 63 -1.22 -6.11 1.08
N CYS A 64 -1.73 -7.11 0.36
CA CYS A 64 -3.00 -7.02 -0.34
C CYS A 64 -4.16 -6.88 0.64
N LEU A 65 -4.91 -5.78 0.52
CA LEU A 65 -6.01 -5.43 1.44
C LEU A 65 -7.13 -6.49 1.41
N ASP A 66 -7.39 -7.05 0.24
CA ASP A 66 -8.36 -8.14 0.03
C ASP A 66 -8.01 -9.35 0.90
N VAL A 67 -6.74 -9.74 0.89
CA VAL A 67 -6.23 -10.88 1.68
C VAL A 67 -6.21 -10.56 3.17
N ILE A 68 -5.70 -9.37 3.54
CA ILE A 68 -5.67 -8.92 4.94
C ILE A 68 -7.08 -8.88 5.52
N SER A 69 -8.07 -8.40 4.75
CA SER A 69 -9.46 -8.37 5.18
C SER A 69 -10.01 -9.74 5.56
N THR A 70 -9.55 -10.78 4.88
CA THR A 70 -9.97 -12.16 5.10
C THR A 70 -9.33 -12.76 6.36
N ILE A 71 -8.08 -12.41 6.64
CA ILE A 71 -7.32 -12.94 7.79
C ILE A 71 -7.67 -12.19 9.09
N ALA A 72 -7.96 -10.88 8.98
CA ALA A 72 -8.16 -9.99 10.11
C ALA A 72 -9.25 -10.46 11.07
N GLY A 73 -8.90 -10.62 12.35
CA GLY A 73 -9.77 -11.10 13.42
C GLY A 73 -9.91 -12.63 13.49
N THR A 74 -9.20 -13.39 12.67
CA THR A 74 -9.14 -14.85 12.76
C THR A 74 -8.02 -15.31 13.70
N LYS A 75 -7.94 -16.60 13.97
CA LYS A 75 -6.85 -17.19 14.76
C LYS A 75 -5.46 -17.07 14.12
N TYR A 76 -5.40 -16.70 12.86
CA TYR A 76 -4.15 -16.49 12.11
C TYR A 76 -3.71 -15.03 12.08
N ASP A 77 -4.49 -14.14 12.69
CA ASP A 77 -4.20 -12.72 12.80
C ASP A 77 -3.25 -12.46 13.97
N GLY A 78 -1.98 -12.23 13.68
CA GLY A 78 -0.94 -11.93 14.67
C GLY A 78 -0.67 -10.43 14.87
N ILE A 79 -1.56 -9.54 14.37
CA ILE A 79 -1.27 -8.11 14.34
C ILE A 79 -1.23 -7.46 15.73
N LYS A 80 -2.03 -7.93 16.69
CA LYS A 80 -2.01 -7.38 18.05
C LYS A 80 -0.68 -7.60 18.75
N GLU A 81 -0.12 -8.79 18.59
CA GLU A 81 1.20 -9.16 19.12
C GLU A 81 2.30 -8.37 18.42
N PHE A 82 2.21 -8.23 17.10
CA PHE A 82 3.14 -7.43 16.30
C PHE A 82 3.10 -5.95 16.72
N ASN A 83 1.93 -5.36 16.83
CA ASN A 83 1.70 -3.99 17.27
C ASN A 83 2.30 -3.75 18.66
N HIS A 84 2.01 -4.66 19.59
CA HIS A 84 2.54 -4.54 20.95
C HIS A 84 4.08 -4.64 21.00
N LYS A 85 4.65 -5.56 20.24
CA LYS A 85 6.10 -5.78 20.18
C LYS A 85 6.86 -4.57 19.62
N TYR A 86 6.30 -3.90 18.64
CA TYR A 86 6.96 -2.85 17.87
C TYR A 86 6.34 -1.45 18.05
N LYS A 87 5.57 -1.25 19.12
CA LYS A 87 4.86 0.01 19.39
C LYS A 87 5.76 1.24 19.43
N ASP A 88 7.00 1.08 19.93
CA ASP A 88 7.95 2.19 20.09
C ASP A 88 8.59 2.62 18.77
N ASP A 89 8.67 1.72 17.78
CA ASP A 89 9.10 2.04 16.42
C ASP A 89 8.03 2.88 15.68
N GLY A 90 6.75 2.65 15.99
CA GLY A 90 5.61 3.09 15.23
C GLY A 90 5.50 2.34 13.90
N LEU A 91 4.31 2.29 13.33
CA LEU A 91 4.04 1.47 12.16
C LEU A 91 3.75 2.32 10.93
N ILE A 92 4.27 1.89 9.79
CA ILE A 92 3.87 2.38 8.46
C ILE A 92 3.08 1.23 7.82
N TRP A 93 1.77 1.42 7.70
CA TRP A 93 0.91 0.48 7.00
C TRP A 93 0.96 0.70 5.51
N TYR A 94 1.07 -0.37 4.71
CA TYR A 94 0.84 -0.27 3.28
C TYR A 94 -0.22 -1.27 2.81
N PHE A 95 -1.03 -0.85 1.87
CA PHE A 95 -2.09 -1.66 1.28
C PHE A 95 -2.08 -1.58 -0.23
N ASP A 96 -2.16 -2.75 -0.84
CA ASP A 96 -2.48 -2.91 -2.23
C ASP A 96 -3.93 -3.36 -2.33
N ASN A 97 -4.78 -2.56 -2.97
CA ASN A 97 -6.18 -2.90 -3.21
C ASN A 97 -6.33 -3.46 -4.63
N CYS A 98 -6.53 -4.77 -4.74
CA CYS A 98 -6.65 -5.45 -6.03
C CYS A 98 -8.09 -5.46 -6.55
N GLU A 99 -9.04 -5.96 -5.76
CA GLU A 99 -10.39 -6.28 -6.23
C GLU A 99 -11.51 -5.52 -5.50
N LEU A 100 -11.27 -5.03 -4.28
CA LEU A 100 -12.30 -4.38 -3.49
C LEU A 100 -12.82 -3.11 -4.19
N SER A 101 -14.14 -2.96 -4.24
CA SER A 101 -14.77 -1.70 -4.58
C SER A 101 -14.45 -0.61 -3.55
N PHE A 102 -14.74 0.65 -3.86
CA PHE A 102 -14.51 1.74 -2.90
C PHE A 102 -15.31 1.57 -1.62
N GLU A 103 -16.57 1.13 -1.71
CA GLU A 103 -17.44 0.89 -0.57
C GLU A 103 -16.97 -0.28 0.30
N GLU A 104 -16.43 -1.32 -0.31
CA GLU A 104 -15.82 -2.44 0.42
C GLU A 104 -14.55 -1.99 1.11
N THR A 105 -13.71 -1.20 0.44
CA THR A 105 -12.51 -0.60 1.02
C THR A 105 -12.83 0.19 2.28
N ILE A 106 -13.85 1.06 2.25
CA ILE A 106 -14.29 1.83 3.42
C ILE A 106 -14.69 0.90 4.57
N ARG A 107 -15.47 -0.15 4.29
CA ARG A 107 -15.90 -1.14 5.30
C ARG A 107 -14.74 -1.94 5.86
N VAL A 108 -13.80 -2.35 5.01
CA VAL A 108 -12.61 -3.09 5.44
C VAL A 108 -11.72 -2.22 6.33
N LEU A 109 -11.47 -0.96 5.95
CA LEU A 109 -10.69 -0.04 6.77
C LEU A 109 -11.33 0.21 8.14
N PHE A 110 -12.66 0.31 8.20
CA PHE A 110 -13.40 0.38 9.47
C PHE A 110 -13.18 -0.88 10.31
N LYS A 111 -13.32 -2.08 9.72
CA LYS A 111 -13.04 -3.36 10.41
C LYS A 111 -11.62 -3.42 10.96
N LEU A 112 -10.62 -3.04 10.16
CA LEU A 112 -9.22 -3.04 10.60
C LEU A 112 -8.98 -2.06 11.76
N HIS A 113 -9.64 -0.88 11.71
CA HIS A 113 -9.60 0.09 12.80
C HIS A 113 -10.15 -0.52 14.12
N GLU A 114 -11.34 -1.14 14.08
CA GLU A 114 -11.97 -1.79 15.24
C GLU A 114 -11.13 -2.96 15.80
N LEU A 115 -10.27 -3.55 14.97
CA LEU A 115 -9.33 -4.60 15.36
C LEU A 115 -7.96 -4.07 15.84
N ASP A 116 -7.84 -2.75 16.08
CA ASP A 116 -6.60 -2.09 16.56
C ASP A 116 -5.41 -2.13 15.58
N TYR A 117 -5.62 -2.37 14.28
CA TYR A 117 -4.55 -2.39 13.30
C TYR A 117 -3.77 -1.08 13.26
N PHE A 118 -4.47 0.05 13.39
CA PHE A 118 -3.87 1.38 13.24
C PHE A 118 -3.44 2.03 14.56
N ARG A 119 -3.46 1.29 15.67
CA ARG A 119 -3.19 1.83 17.02
C ARG A 119 -1.87 2.58 17.14
N TYR A 120 -0.82 2.11 16.47
CA TYR A 120 0.50 2.71 16.48
C TYR A 120 0.95 3.16 15.09
N ALA A 121 0.00 3.39 14.20
CA ALA A 121 0.29 3.84 12.85
C ALA A 121 0.85 5.25 12.87
N LYS A 122 1.94 5.47 12.14
CA LYS A 122 2.55 6.76 11.82
C LYS A 122 2.17 7.26 10.43
N ALA A 123 1.87 6.35 9.53
CA ALA A 123 1.38 6.63 8.18
C ALA A 123 0.64 5.42 7.61
N ILE A 124 -0.20 5.68 6.62
CA ILE A 124 -0.84 4.64 5.81
C ILE A 124 -0.57 4.93 4.34
N ILE A 125 -0.15 3.92 3.60
CA ILE A 125 0.21 4.01 2.19
C ILE A 125 -0.71 3.09 1.39
N PHE A 126 -1.30 3.61 0.32
CA PHE A 126 -2.07 2.83 -0.63
C PHE A 126 -1.39 2.82 -1.99
N GLY A 127 -1.29 1.65 -2.55
CA GLY A 127 -0.94 1.47 -3.96
C GLY A 127 -2.03 2.01 -4.88
N ARG A 128 -1.74 2.04 -6.18
CA ARG A 128 -2.75 2.29 -7.20
C ARG A 128 -3.84 1.22 -7.12
N PHE A 129 -5.08 1.62 -6.97
CA PHE A 129 -6.20 0.68 -6.85
C PHE A 129 -6.35 -0.13 -8.14
N GLY A 130 -6.44 -1.44 -8.00
CA GLY A 130 -6.70 -2.38 -9.09
C GLY A 130 -8.13 -2.25 -9.62
N SER A 131 -9.09 -2.08 -8.71
CA SER A 131 -10.50 -1.86 -9.02
C SER A 131 -10.90 -0.42 -8.71
N ASN A 132 -11.67 0.19 -9.62
CA ASN A 132 -12.32 1.47 -9.43
C ASN A 132 -13.86 1.30 -9.43
N GLN A 133 -14.36 0.13 -9.04
CA GLN A 133 -15.79 -0.15 -8.98
C GLN A 133 -16.43 0.63 -7.83
N THR A 134 -17.57 1.23 -8.12
CA THR A 134 -18.37 1.95 -7.14
C THR A 134 -19.82 2.00 -7.59
N SER A 135 -20.73 2.00 -6.62
CA SER A 135 -22.16 2.28 -6.83
C SER A 135 -22.48 3.78 -6.68
N TYR A 136 -21.48 4.58 -6.34
CA TYR A 136 -21.54 6.03 -6.14
C TYR A 136 -20.39 6.68 -6.90
N ASP A 137 -20.33 8.01 -6.92
CA ASP A 137 -19.28 8.75 -7.64
C ASP A 137 -17.98 8.87 -6.83
N TYR A 138 -17.50 7.76 -6.25
CA TYR A 138 -16.23 7.74 -5.54
C TYR A 138 -15.02 7.78 -6.48
N THR A 139 -14.02 8.51 -6.03
CA THR A 139 -12.63 8.42 -6.49
C THR A 139 -11.78 7.79 -5.38
N VAL A 140 -10.55 7.41 -5.66
CA VAL A 140 -9.62 6.94 -4.61
C VAL A 140 -9.53 7.96 -3.47
N LYS A 141 -9.39 9.24 -3.82
CA LYS A 141 -9.31 10.32 -2.82
C LYS A 141 -10.55 10.38 -1.94
N THR A 142 -11.74 10.48 -2.51
CA THR A 142 -12.98 10.61 -1.73
C THR A 142 -13.30 9.35 -0.93
N CYS A 143 -12.96 8.16 -1.45
CA CYS A 143 -13.05 6.91 -0.69
C CYS A 143 -12.20 6.95 0.58
N LEU A 144 -10.95 7.42 0.48
CA LEU A 144 -10.05 7.54 1.63
C LEU A 144 -10.49 8.66 2.59
N GLU A 145 -11.00 9.79 2.07
CA GLU A 145 -11.55 10.89 2.86
C GLU A 145 -12.78 10.47 3.69
N ASP A 146 -13.65 9.64 3.15
CA ASP A 146 -14.85 9.14 3.83
C ASP A 146 -14.59 7.96 4.75
N SER A 147 -13.40 7.36 4.66
CA SER A 147 -13.04 6.23 5.51
C SER A 147 -12.60 6.68 6.92
N ILE A 148 -12.63 5.73 7.87
CA ILE A 148 -12.26 5.97 9.27
C ILE A 148 -10.80 6.45 9.42
N ILE A 149 -9.91 6.07 8.51
CA ILE A 149 -8.49 6.41 8.59
C ILE A 149 -8.22 7.91 8.48
N ASN A 150 -9.09 8.66 7.80
CA ASN A 150 -8.97 10.11 7.71
C ASN A 150 -9.07 10.79 9.10
N LYS A 151 -9.68 10.12 10.08
CA LYS A 151 -9.81 10.62 11.47
C LYS A 151 -8.58 10.34 12.33
N LEU A 152 -7.60 9.59 11.83
CA LEU A 152 -6.40 9.21 12.59
C LEU A 152 -5.38 10.34 12.72
N ASN A 153 -5.53 11.43 11.96
CA ASN A 153 -4.60 12.57 11.92
C ASN A 153 -3.14 12.17 11.62
N ILE A 154 -2.94 11.15 10.80
CA ILE A 154 -1.65 10.69 10.29
C ILE A 154 -1.59 10.88 8.78
N PRO A 155 -0.38 10.96 8.18
CA PRO A 155 -0.24 10.98 6.72
C PRO A 155 -0.89 9.76 6.06
N ILE A 156 -1.67 10.03 5.01
CA ILE A 156 -2.22 9.01 4.12
C ILE A 156 -1.69 9.31 2.72
N ILE A 157 -0.90 8.39 2.18
CA ILE A 157 -0.26 8.48 0.87
C ILE A 157 -0.97 7.49 -0.05
N TYR A 158 -1.23 7.85 -1.29
CA TYR A 158 -1.93 6.96 -2.23
C TYR A 158 -1.43 7.13 -3.67
N ASP A 159 -1.87 6.26 -4.57
CA ASP A 159 -1.39 6.11 -5.94
C ASP A 159 0.11 5.76 -6.01
N THR A 160 0.60 5.01 -5.03
CA THR A 160 2.01 4.62 -4.95
C THR A 160 2.35 3.38 -5.78
N ASP A 161 3.65 3.09 -5.92
CA ASP A 161 4.16 1.92 -6.65
C ASP A 161 4.07 0.61 -5.85
N ILE A 162 3.01 0.44 -5.07
CA ILE A 162 2.70 -0.75 -4.27
C ILE A 162 1.36 -1.28 -4.76
N SER A 163 1.33 -1.97 -5.89
CA SER A 163 0.06 -2.32 -6.50
C SER A 163 0.15 -3.53 -7.44
N HIS A 164 -0.99 -4.02 -7.92
CA HIS A 164 -1.05 -4.99 -9.01
C HIS A 164 -0.84 -4.35 -10.39
N LYS A 165 -0.69 -3.02 -10.46
CA LYS A 165 -0.38 -2.26 -11.68
C LYS A 165 1.11 -1.92 -11.65
N GLY A 166 1.93 -2.75 -12.28
CA GLY A 166 3.40 -2.64 -12.22
C GLY A 166 4.02 -1.55 -13.10
N PRO A 167 5.30 -1.26 -12.91
CA PRO A 167 6.23 -1.89 -11.98
C PRO A 167 5.98 -1.51 -10.52
N CYS A 168 6.48 -2.33 -9.58
CA CYS A 168 6.24 -2.14 -8.16
C CYS A 168 7.54 -2.14 -7.36
N LEU A 169 7.54 -1.40 -6.26
CA LEU A 169 8.61 -1.42 -5.27
C LEU A 169 8.64 -2.77 -4.54
N ASN A 170 9.83 -3.14 -4.10
CA ASN A 170 10.06 -4.35 -3.33
C ASN A 170 10.04 -4.01 -1.84
N ILE A 171 9.03 -4.48 -1.12
CA ILE A 171 8.87 -4.17 0.30
C ILE A 171 9.28 -5.35 1.16
N ILE A 172 10.14 -5.08 2.14
CA ILE A 172 10.51 -6.06 3.16
C ILE A 172 9.65 -5.79 4.39
N ASN A 173 8.63 -6.64 4.61
CA ASN A 173 7.78 -6.53 5.79
C ASN A 173 8.57 -6.63 7.10
N GLY A 174 8.25 -5.75 8.04
CA GLY A 174 8.79 -5.77 9.39
C GLY A 174 10.13 -5.06 9.58
N VAL A 175 10.69 -4.39 8.55
CA VAL A 175 11.91 -3.58 8.71
C VAL A 175 11.58 -2.12 9.03
N ILE A 176 12.52 -1.40 9.63
CA ILE A 176 12.44 0.05 9.78
C ILE A 176 12.67 0.68 8.40
N THR A 177 11.73 1.51 7.99
CA THR A 177 11.73 2.16 6.67
C THR A 177 11.46 3.65 6.82
N THR A 178 12.10 4.46 6.00
CA THR A 178 11.77 5.88 5.83
C THR A 178 11.12 6.07 4.47
N ILE A 179 10.00 6.78 4.46
CA ILE A 179 9.29 7.24 3.26
C ILE A 179 9.45 8.76 3.19
N GLU A 180 9.86 9.24 2.02
CA GLU A 180 10.04 10.66 1.75
C GLU A 180 9.66 11.03 0.31
#